data_1bf43f152ab1a41c36f62be0f7df64e3
#
_entry.id   1bf43f152ab1a41c36f62be0f7df64e3
#
_cell.length_a   1.000
_cell.length_b   1.000
_cell.length_c   1.000
_cell.angle_alpha   90.00
_cell.angle_beta   90.00
_cell.angle_gamma   90.00
#
_symmetry.space_group_name_H-M   'P 1'
#
loop_
_entity.id
_entity.type
_entity.pdbx_description
1 polymer ?
#
loop_
_entity_poly.entity_id
_entity_poly.type
_entity_poly.pdbx_seq_one_letter_code
_entity_poly.pdbx_strand_id
1 'polypeptide(L)'
;SIGFMIFATALFSWRTRAHDPAIAKASIAAFLMVGFQGWLGSKVVGSNLMPGLITVHMLVALAIVGVLLYAVAQARRGIMAAQPVTALDQRFPNWLYIVLGMTILQVAMGTQVREMTDLISKMQGEQMRSSWIDAMPWFFYVHRSFSAIVLFSNLWLAKLLITSLGFGHALTKMTLAMIAVIVLSVVSGATLGHLGMPALVQPTHLLAAALLFGLQFLIWMSYRHARDANASHPSMEIPA
;
A
#
# COMPACT_ATOMS: atom_id res chain seq x y z
N SER A 1 15.17 -16.42 0.09
CA SER A 1 14.09 -16.83 -0.83
C SER A 1 13.49 -15.64 -1.60
N ILE A 2 12.95 -14.58 -0.98
CA ILE A 2 12.36 -13.42 -1.69
C ILE A 2 13.41 -12.71 -2.56
N GLY A 3 14.60 -12.43 -2.03
CA GLY A 3 15.68 -11.81 -2.79
C GLY A 3 16.07 -12.60 -4.05
N PHE A 4 16.08 -13.94 -3.96
CA PHE A 4 16.32 -14.80 -5.11
C PHE A 4 15.21 -14.70 -6.17
N MET A 5 13.95 -14.67 -5.76
CA MET A 5 12.81 -14.50 -6.69
C MET A 5 12.88 -13.15 -7.42
N ILE A 6 13.21 -12.07 -6.71
CA ILE A 6 13.37 -10.74 -7.31
C ILE A 6 14.59 -10.68 -8.23
N PHE A 7 15.70 -11.34 -7.85
CA PHE A 7 16.87 -11.50 -8.73
C PHE A 7 16.52 -12.25 -10.02
N ALA A 8 15.82 -13.38 -9.90
CA ALA A 8 15.36 -14.13 -11.07
C ALA A 8 14.45 -13.26 -11.96
N THR A 9 13.51 -12.50 -11.36
CA THR A 9 12.66 -11.56 -12.09
C THR A 9 13.49 -10.51 -12.83
N ALA A 10 14.52 -9.95 -12.21
CA ALA A 10 15.43 -8.99 -12.84
C ALA A 10 16.19 -9.60 -14.03
N LEU A 11 16.69 -10.84 -13.89
CA LEU A 11 17.37 -11.56 -14.98
C LEU A 11 16.43 -11.86 -16.16
N PHE A 12 15.22 -12.33 -15.90
CA PHE A 12 14.25 -12.62 -16.96
C PHE A 12 13.79 -11.34 -17.67
N SER A 13 13.52 -10.28 -16.91
CA SER A 13 13.11 -9.00 -17.50
C SER A 13 14.22 -8.34 -18.32
N TRP A 14 15.49 -8.59 -17.98
CA TRP A 14 16.61 -8.12 -18.76
C TRP A 14 16.64 -8.69 -20.19
N ARG A 15 16.18 -9.91 -20.38
CA ARG A 15 16.09 -10.55 -21.71
C ARG A 15 15.06 -9.86 -22.61
N THR A 16 14.01 -9.28 -22.03
CA THR A 16 12.94 -8.59 -22.75
C THR A 16 13.11 -7.07 -22.79
N ARG A 17 14.25 -6.52 -22.32
CA ARG A 17 14.49 -5.08 -22.19
C ARG A 17 14.36 -4.27 -23.49
N ALA A 18 14.58 -4.91 -24.65
CA ALA A 18 14.42 -4.26 -25.94
C ALA A 18 12.95 -3.99 -26.29
N HIS A 19 12.04 -4.84 -25.82
CA HIS A 19 10.59 -4.71 -26.04
C HIS A 19 9.89 -3.88 -24.97
N ASP A 20 10.33 -4.00 -23.71
CA ASP A 20 9.75 -3.27 -22.59
C ASP A 20 10.82 -2.84 -21.55
N PRO A 21 11.52 -1.73 -21.82
CA PRO A 21 12.58 -1.24 -20.96
C PRO A 21 12.08 -0.82 -19.57
N ALA A 22 10.79 -0.47 -19.41
CA ALA A 22 10.23 -0.04 -18.14
C ALA A 22 10.16 -1.19 -17.14
N ILE A 23 9.76 -2.39 -17.59
CA ILE A 23 9.73 -3.60 -16.76
C ILE A 23 11.13 -3.97 -16.30
N ALA A 24 12.11 -3.97 -17.22
CA ALA A 24 13.49 -4.30 -16.89
C ALA A 24 14.08 -3.32 -15.87
N LYS A 25 13.91 -2.01 -16.08
CA LYS A 25 14.38 -0.98 -15.15
C LYS A 25 13.74 -1.14 -13.76
N ALA A 26 12.43 -1.37 -13.70
CA ALA A 26 11.72 -1.55 -12.42
C ALA A 26 12.19 -2.82 -11.69
N SER A 27 12.38 -3.94 -12.40
CA SER A 27 12.84 -5.19 -11.80
C SER A 27 14.26 -5.08 -11.25
N ILE A 28 15.16 -4.39 -11.96
CA ILE A 28 16.54 -4.12 -11.49
C ILE A 28 16.51 -3.18 -10.29
N ALA A 29 15.71 -2.11 -10.34
CA ALA A 29 15.55 -1.20 -9.22
C ALA A 29 15.04 -1.93 -7.98
N ALA A 30 14.02 -2.79 -8.11
CA ALA A 30 13.52 -3.61 -7.02
C ALA A 30 14.60 -4.53 -6.44
N PHE A 31 15.43 -5.16 -7.28
CA PHE A 31 16.53 -6.01 -6.82
C PHE A 31 17.57 -5.22 -6.00
N LEU A 32 17.99 -4.05 -6.49
CA LEU A 32 18.92 -3.17 -5.76
C LEU A 32 18.32 -2.68 -4.44
N MET A 33 17.03 -2.28 -4.46
CA MET A 33 16.33 -1.84 -3.25
C MET A 33 16.18 -2.98 -2.23
N VAL A 34 16.00 -4.23 -2.65
CA VAL A 34 15.97 -5.39 -1.74
C VAL A 34 17.34 -5.64 -1.11
N GLY A 35 18.43 -5.46 -1.86
CA GLY A 35 19.78 -5.49 -1.29
C GLY A 35 19.99 -4.42 -0.22
N PHE A 36 19.60 -3.18 -0.52
CA PHE A 36 19.60 -2.08 0.45
C PHE A 36 18.70 -2.37 1.66
N GLN A 37 17.50 -2.94 1.43
CA GLN A 37 16.54 -3.31 2.48
C GLN A 37 17.13 -4.37 3.43
N GLY A 38 17.88 -5.35 2.90
CA GLY A 38 18.59 -6.33 3.71
C GLY A 38 19.67 -5.70 4.59
N TRP A 39 20.48 -4.78 4.01
CA TRP A 39 21.44 -4.00 4.77
C TRP A 39 20.76 -3.14 5.85
N LEU A 40 19.71 -2.41 5.50
CA LEU A 40 18.94 -1.58 6.44
C LEU A 40 18.35 -2.44 7.57
N GLY A 41 17.79 -3.63 7.24
CA GLY A 41 17.27 -4.57 8.23
C GLY A 41 18.35 -5.05 9.21
N SER A 42 19.59 -5.29 8.75
CA SER A 42 20.72 -5.61 9.64
C SER A 42 21.04 -4.46 10.60
N LYS A 43 20.90 -3.20 10.16
CA LYS A 43 21.07 -2.01 11.02
C LYS A 43 19.94 -1.87 12.04
N VAL A 44 18.69 -2.17 11.66
CA VAL A 44 17.56 -2.20 12.60
C VAL A 44 17.82 -3.18 13.74
N VAL A 45 18.27 -4.40 13.41
CA VAL A 45 18.61 -5.41 14.45
C VAL A 45 19.85 -4.99 15.24
N GLY A 46 20.91 -4.56 14.58
CA GLY A 46 22.18 -4.18 15.22
C GLY A 46 22.09 -2.95 16.11
N SER A 47 21.10 -2.06 15.87
CA SER A 47 20.84 -0.88 16.72
C SER A 47 19.88 -1.16 17.88
N ASN A 48 19.54 -2.43 18.14
CA ASN A 48 18.54 -2.83 19.11
C ASN A 48 17.18 -2.16 18.89
N LEU A 49 16.75 -2.11 17.61
CA LEU A 49 15.48 -1.52 17.17
C LEU A 49 15.40 0.00 17.40
N MET A 50 16.45 0.71 17.01
CA MET A 50 16.53 2.18 17.14
C MET A 50 15.29 2.84 16.52
N PRO A 51 14.61 3.75 17.26
CA PRO A 51 13.48 4.52 16.73
C PRO A 51 13.83 5.23 15.42
N GLY A 52 12.86 5.28 14.49
CA GLY A 52 13.03 5.86 13.16
C GLY A 52 13.66 4.93 12.12
N LEU A 53 14.60 4.04 12.47
CA LEU A 53 15.12 3.04 11.53
C LEU A 53 14.04 2.03 11.11
N ILE A 54 13.15 1.64 12.03
CA ILE A 54 12.00 0.77 11.73
C ILE A 54 11.08 1.47 10.73
N THR A 55 10.79 2.75 10.93
CA THR A 55 9.94 3.54 10.02
C THR A 55 10.55 3.61 8.63
N VAL A 56 11.85 3.94 8.53
CA VAL A 56 12.55 3.99 7.22
C VAL A 56 12.52 2.62 6.55
N HIS A 57 12.82 1.54 7.29
CA HIS A 57 12.78 0.18 6.78
C HIS A 57 11.38 -0.18 6.23
N MET A 58 10.31 0.16 6.93
CA MET A 58 8.93 -0.09 6.50
C MET A 58 8.55 0.73 5.26
N LEU A 59 8.94 2.02 5.20
CA LEU A 59 8.65 2.86 4.04
C LEU A 59 9.42 2.40 2.79
N VAL A 60 10.67 1.97 2.95
CA VAL A 60 11.46 1.36 1.84
C VAL A 60 10.81 0.05 1.40
N ALA A 61 10.28 -0.78 2.33
CA ALA A 61 9.55 -1.99 1.97
C ALA A 61 8.30 -1.68 1.13
N LEU A 62 7.51 -0.65 1.50
CA LEU A 62 6.37 -0.21 0.69
C LEU A 62 6.81 0.32 -0.69
N ALA A 63 7.93 1.04 -0.76
CA ALA A 63 8.47 1.52 -2.04
C ALA A 63 8.87 0.33 -2.94
N ILE A 64 9.47 -0.73 -2.39
CA ILE A 64 9.78 -1.98 -3.13
C ILE A 64 8.49 -2.61 -3.67
N VAL A 65 7.45 -2.71 -2.84
CA VAL A 65 6.13 -3.21 -3.27
C VAL A 65 5.59 -2.35 -4.42
N GLY A 66 5.65 -1.02 -4.30
CA GLY A 66 5.24 -0.10 -5.36
C GLY A 66 5.99 -0.31 -6.67
N VAL A 67 7.31 -0.48 -6.63
CA VAL A 67 8.16 -0.73 -7.82
C VAL A 67 7.84 -2.08 -8.46
N LEU A 68 7.60 -3.12 -7.68
CA LEU A 68 7.20 -4.44 -8.19
C LEU A 68 5.80 -4.39 -8.81
N LEU A 69 4.85 -3.72 -8.16
CA LEU A 69 3.50 -3.52 -8.71
C LEU A 69 3.51 -2.67 -9.97
N TYR A 70 4.43 -1.67 -10.06
CA TYR A 70 4.65 -0.92 -11.30
C TYR A 70 5.11 -1.84 -12.44
N ALA A 71 6.07 -2.75 -12.20
CA ALA A 71 6.52 -3.71 -13.20
C ALA A 71 5.36 -4.61 -13.67
N VAL A 72 4.52 -5.11 -12.73
CA VAL A 72 3.34 -5.90 -13.04
C VAL A 72 2.31 -5.09 -13.85
N ALA A 73 2.06 -3.84 -13.45
CA ALA A 73 1.11 -2.96 -14.14
C ALA A 73 1.58 -2.67 -15.59
N GLN A 74 2.88 -2.45 -15.81
CA GLN A 74 3.44 -2.28 -17.14
C GLN A 74 3.29 -3.55 -17.99
N ALA A 75 3.56 -4.71 -17.43
CA ALA A 75 3.38 -5.99 -18.14
C ALA A 75 1.91 -6.26 -18.50
N ARG A 76 0.97 -5.71 -17.74
CA ARG A 76 -0.47 -5.88 -17.94
C ARG A 76 -1.18 -4.63 -18.47
N ARG A 77 -0.44 -3.65 -18.97
CA ARG A 77 -1.00 -2.35 -19.42
C ARG A 77 -2.17 -2.47 -20.39
N GLY A 78 -2.09 -3.40 -21.35
CA GLY A 78 -3.19 -3.61 -22.31
C GLY A 78 -4.50 -4.07 -21.66
N ILE A 79 -4.41 -4.97 -20.66
CA ILE A 79 -5.58 -5.43 -19.89
C ILE A 79 -6.13 -4.29 -19.01
N MET A 80 -5.25 -3.52 -18.38
CA MET A 80 -5.64 -2.41 -17.51
C MET A 80 -6.27 -1.26 -18.29
N ALA A 81 -5.84 -1.04 -19.55
CA ALA A 81 -6.36 -0.02 -20.44
C ALA A 81 -7.68 -0.42 -21.14
N ALA A 82 -8.10 -1.70 -21.08
CA ALA A 82 -9.20 -2.22 -21.88
C ALA A 82 -10.58 -1.64 -21.54
N GLN A 83 -10.74 -1.03 -20.36
CA GLN A 83 -12.02 -0.45 -19.96
C GLN A 83 -11.93 1.08 -19.87
N PRO A 84 -12.85 1.82 -20.51
CA PRO A 84 -12.80 3.28 -20.55
C PRO A 84 -13.10 3.89 -19.18
N VAL A 85 -12.43 4.98 -18.87
CA VAL A 85 -12.59 5.75 -17.61
C VAL A 85 -13.13 7.17 -17.85
N THR A 86 -13.69 7.42 -19.03
CA THR A 86 -14.18 8.74 -19.46
C THR A 86 -15.33 9.28 -18.59
N ALA A 87 -16.10 8.40 -17.96
CA ALA A 87 -17.17 8.77 -17.04
C ALA A 87 -16.70 9.22 -15.65
N LEU A 88 -15.38 9.09 -15.35
CA LEU A 88 -14.87 9.50 -14.04
C LEU A 88 -14.75 11.02 -13.93
N ASP A 89 -15.15 11.53 -12.76
CA ASP A 89 -14.98 12.94 -12.39
C ASP A 89 -13.49 13.34 -12.51
N GLN A 90 -13.23 14.55 -13.01
CA GLN A 90 -11.89 15.13 -13.14
C GLN A 90 -11.14 15.24 -11.80
N ARG A 91 -11.85 15.24 -10.67
CA ARG A 91 -11.30 15.27 -9.31
C ARG A 91 -10.80 13.90 -8.84
N PHE A 92 -11.20 12.81 -9.50
CA PHE A 92 -10.86 11.45 -9.10
C PHE A 92 -9.35 11.22 -8.89
N PRO A 93 -8.44 11.62 -9.81
CA PRO A 93 -7.02 11.42 -9.61
C PRO A 93 -6.47 12.14 -8.38
N ASN A 94 -6.96 13.35 -8.09
CA ASN A 94 -6.54 14.11 -6.91
C ASN A 94 -6.97 13.40 -5.62
N TRP A 95 -8.20 12.89 -5.56
CA TRP A 95 -8.67 12.09 -4.43
C TRP A 95 -7.83 10.84 -4.23
N LEU A 96 -7.45 10.18 -5.32
CA LEU A 96 -6.63 8.98 -5.25
C LEU A 96 -5.23 9.27 -4.70
N TYR A 97 -4.60 10.38 -5.10
CA TYR A 97 -3.32 10.82 -4.52
C TYR A 97 -3.45 11.16 -3.03
N ILE A 98 -4.52 11.85 -2.63
CA ILE A 98 -4.78 12.17 -1.23
C ILE A 98 -4.91 10.89 -0.41
N VAL A 99 -5.73 9.95 -0.85
CA VAL A 99 -5.97 8.67 -0.14
C VAL A 99 -4.69 7.84 -0.04
N LEU A 100 -3.89 7.79 -1.10
CA LEU A 100 -2.60 7.10 -1.10
C LEU A 100 -1.61 7.75 -0.12
N GLY A 101 -1.51 9.09 -0.14
CA GLY A 101 -0.67 9.85 0.79
C GLY A 101 -1.10 9.66 2.25
N MET A 102 -2.41 9.67 2.52
CA MET A 102 -2.95 9.40 3.86
C MET A 102 -2.62 7.98 4.33
N THR A 103 -2.67 6.98 3.45
CA THR A 103 -2.30 5.60 3.78
C THR A 103 -0.81 5.50 4.13
N ILE A 104 0.08 6.15 3.39
CA ILE A 104 1.53 6.18 3.70
C ILE A 104 1.76 6.86 5.06
N LEU A 105 1.08 7.98 5.32
CA LEU A 105 1.17 8.68 6.61
C LEU A 105 0.66 7.79 7.75
N GLN A 106 -0.47 7.09 7.55
CA GLN A 106 -1.04 6.17 8.52
C GLN A 106 -0.07 5.02 8.85
N VAL A 107 0.62 4.48 7.84
CA VAL A 107 1.66 3.46 8.04
C VAL A 107 2.83 4.03 8.84
N ALA A 108 3.32 5.23 8.50
CA ALA A 108 4.40 5.87 9.23
C ALA A 108 4.03 6.12 10.72
N MET A 109 2.81 6.57 11.00
CA MET A 109 2.33 6.69 12.38
C MET A 109 2.21 5.32 13.08
N GLY A 110 1.76 4.28 12.34
CA GLY A 110 1.66 2.91 12.86
C GLY A 110 3.01 2.32 13.27
N THR A 111 4.10 2.67 12.57
CA THR A 111 5.45 2.24 12.98
C THR A 111 5.89 2.88 14.30
N GLN A 112 5.50 4.13 14.56
CA GLN A 112 5.76 4.79 15.84
C GLN A 112 4.99 4.11 16.99
N VAL A 113 3.73 3.74 16.76
CA VAL A 113 2.94 2.95 17.72
C VAL A 113 3.62 1.61 17.99
N ARG A 114 4.13 0.94 16.96
CA ARG A 114 4.87 -0.32 17.08
C ARG A 114 6.14 -0.16 17.93
N GLU A 115 6.93 0.89 17.67
CA GLU A 115 8.14 1.21 18.44
C GLU A 115 7.83 1.40 19.92
N MET A 116 6.77 2.13 20.27
CA MET A 116 6.36 2.33 21.64
C MET A 116 5.83 1.05 22.29
N THR A 117 5.12 0.21 21.54
CA THR A 117 4.70 -1.11 22.03
C THR A 117 5.91 -1.94 22.46
N ASP A 118 6.98 -1.95 21.64
CA ASP A 118 8.21 -2.68 21.96
C ASP A 118 8.92 -2.12 23.20
N LEU A 119 8.92 -0.80 23.39
CA LEU A 119 9.47 -0.17 24.58
C LEU A 119 8.66 -0.52 25.83
N ILE A 120 7.35 -0.40 25.79
CA ILE A 120 6.45 -0.71 26.91
C ILE A 120 6.57 -2.20 27.27
N SER A 121 6.62 -3.09 26.28
CA SER A 121 6.78 -4.53 26.54
C SER A 121 8.11 -4.87 27.23
N LYS A 122 9.19 -4.17 26.87
CA LYS A 122 10.49 -4.32 27.56
C LYS A 122 10.48 -3.81 29.00
N MET A 123 9.72 -2.72 29.27
CA MET A 123 9.66 -2.13 30.61
C MET A 123 8.70 -2.88 31.55
N GLN A 124 7.53 -3.29 31.04
CA GLN A 124 6.48 -3.90 31.87
C GLN A 124 6.48 -5.43 31.84
N GLY A 125 7.10 -6.02 30.80
CA GLY A 125 7.08 -7.47 30.57
C GLY A 125 5.77 -7.98 29.93
N GLU A 126 5.83 -9.20 29.40
CA GLU A 126 4.71 -9.85 28.69
C GLU A 126 3.50 -10.13 29.61
N GLN A 127 3.72 -10.29 30.90
CA GLN A 127 2.65 -10.55 31.89
C GLN A 127 1.71 -9.36 32.07
N MET A 128 2.21 -8.14 31.82
CA MET A 128 1.43 -6.90 31.91
C MET A 128 0.85 -6.43 30.58
N ARG A 129 0.71 -7.33 29.60
CA ARG A 129 0.26 -7.02 28.24
C ARG A 129 -1.10 -6.30 28.19
N SER A 130 -2.01 -6.61 29.10
CA SER A 130 -3.33 -5.97 29.19
C SER A 130 -3.27 -4.48 29.54
N SER A 131 -2.22 -4.02 30.21
CA SER A 131 -2.01 -2.62 30.60
C SER A 131 -1.13 -1.81 29.64
N TRP A 132 -0.59 -2.42 28.58
CA TRP A 132 0.27 -1.70 27.64
C TRP A 132 -0.42 -0.53 26.96
N ILE A 133 -1.74 -0.65 26.70
CA ILE A 133 -2.53 0.42 26.07
C ILE A 133 -2.61 1.65 26.97
N ASP A 134 -2.73 1.47 28.29
CA ASP A 134 -2.83 2.59 29.24
C ASP A 134 -1.51 3.39 29.31
N ALA A 135 -0.39 2.75 28.99
CA ALA A 135 0.93 3.39 28.93
C ALA A 135 1.24 4.05 27.57
N MET A 136 0.33 3.94 26.58
CA MET A 136 0.57 4.49 25.24
C MET A 136 0.52 6.02 25.25
N PRO A 137 1.47 6.69 24.54
CA PRO A 137 1.49 8.13 24.43
C PRO A 137 0.38 8.65 23.49
N TRP A 138 0.17 9.97 23.49
CA TRP A 138 -0.89 10.65 22.78
C TRP A 138 -0.96 10.33 21.27
N PHE A 139 0.16 10.08 20.62
CA PHE A 139 0.18 9.79 19.18
C PHE A 139 -0.47 8.43 18.81
N PHE A 140 -0.59 7.49 19.75
CA PHE A 140 -1.43 6.30 19.58
C PHE A 140 -2.88 6.68 19.30
N TYR A 141 -3.41 7.63 20.03
CA TYR A 141 -4.78 8.11 19.84
C TYR A 141 -4.93 8.89 18.52
N VAL A 142 -3.88 9.61 18.08
CA VAL A 142 -3.85 10.26 16.77
C VAL A 142 -3.89 9.21 15.65
N HIS A 143 -3.02 8.19 15.70
CA HIS A 143 -3.02 7.08 14.76
C HIS A 143 -4.40 6.39 14.69
N ARG A 144 -4.99 6.11 15.84
CA ARG A 144 -6.32 5.51 15.96
C ARG A 144 -7.41 6.39 15.34
N SER A 145 -7.44 7.68 15.66
CA SER A 145 -8.47 8.61 15.15
C SER A 145 -8.28 8.87 13.65
N PHE A 146 -7.03 8.99 13.18
CA PHE A 146 -6.73 9.19 11.78
C PHE A 146 -7.16 7.98 10.91
N SER A 147 -7.20 6.76 11.47
CA SER A 147 -7.72 5.59 10.75
C SER A 147 -9.17 5.75 10.31
N ALA A 148 -10.00 6.48 11.07
CA ALA A 148 -11.37 6.79 10.67
C ALA A 148 -11.40 7.73 9.45
N ILE A 149 -10.52 8.73 9.41
CA ILE A 149 -10.39 9.63 8.26
C ILE A 149 -9.96 8.86 7.02
N VAL A 150 -8.97 7.95 7.16
CA VAL A 150 -8.53 7.07 6.06
C VAL A 150 -9.69 6.19 5.59
N LEU A 151 -10.45 5.58 6.50
CA LEU A 151 -11.61 4.76 6.16
C LEU A 151 -12.66 5.55 5.36
N PHE A 152 -13.12 6.69 5.88
CA PHE A 152 -14.15 7.49 5.21
C PHE A 152 -13.69 8.04 3.87
N SER A 153 -12.42 8.43 3.74
CA SER A 153 -11.86 8.88 2.46
C SER A 153 -11.83 7.77 1.41
N ASN A 154 -11.52 6.52 1.82
CA ASN A 154 -11.57 5.36 0.93
C ASN A 154 -13.01 4.97 0.57
N LEU A 155 -13.97 5.08 1.50
CA LEU A 155 -15.39 4.86 1.21
C LEU A 155 -15.92 5.91 0.22
N TRP A 156 -15.50 7.15 0.35
CA TRP A 156 -15.83 8.21 -0.61
C TRP A 156 -15.27 7.92 -2.00
N LEU A 157 -14.00 7.49 -2.09
CA LEU A 157 -13.38 7.06 -3.34
C LEU A 157 -14.15 5.89 -3.98
N ALA A 158 -14.57 4.91 -3.17
CA ALA A 158 -15.39 3.79 -3.64
C ALA A 158 -16.74 4.26 -4.18
N LYS A 159 -17.41 5.17 -3.48
CA LYS A 159 -18.66 5.78 -3.95
C LYS A 159 -18.47 6.45 -5.33
N LEU A 160 -17.43 7.25 -5.51
CA LEU A 160 -17.15 7.91 -6.79
C LEU A 160 -16.98 6.89 -7.93
N LEU A 161 -16.22 5.81 -7.70
CA LEU A 161 -16.02 4.76 -8.72
C LEU A 161 -17.31 3.99 -9.03
N ILE A 162 -18.06 3.59 -8.01
CA ILE A 162 -19.32 2.84 -8.19
C ILE A 162 -20.35 3.67 -8.95
N THR A 163 -20.50 4.94 -8.58
CA THR A 163 -21.48 5.83 -9.22
C THR A 163 -21.13 6.19 -10.66
N SER A 164 -19.84 6.29 -10.98
CA SER A 164 -19.38 6.67 -12.32
C SER A 164 -19.23 5.50 -13.29
N LEU A 165 -18.77 4.35 -12.80
CA LEU A 165 -18.40 3.20 -13.65
C LEU A 165 -19.31 1.96 -13.46
N GLY A 166 -20.12 1.94 -12.40
CA GLY A 166 -20.93 0.77 -12.04
C GLY A 166 -20.13 -0.40 -11.47
N PHE A 167 -20.83 -1.45 -11.02
CA PHE A 167 -20.21 -2.62 -10.35
C PHE A 167 -19.46 -3.56 -11.29
N GLY A 168 -19.76 -3.54 -12.60
CA GLY A 168 -19.10 -4.40 -13.60
C GLY A 168 -17.66 -4.04 -13.91
N HIS A 169 -17.29 -2.79 -13.69
CA HIS A 169 -15.98 -2.25 -14.09
C HIS A 169 -14.83 -2.80 -13.20
N ALA A 170 -13.67 -3.07 -13.82
CA ALA A 170 -12.51 -3.64 -13.12
C ALA A 170 -12.02 -2.75 -11.95
N LEU A 171 -11.97 -1.43 -12.14
CA LEU A 171 -11.58 -0.49 -11.07
C LEU A 171 -12.54 -0.57 -9.88
N THR A 172 -13.85 -0.70 -10.13
CA THR A 172 -14.83 -0.86 -9.06
C THR A 172 -14.62 -2.15 -8.28
N LYS A 173 -14.33 -3.27 -8.97
CA LYS A 173 -14.03 -4.56 -8.31
C LYS A 173 -12.76 -4.47 -7.46
N MET A 174 -11.71 -3.82 -7.95
CA MET A 174 -10.48 -3.59 -7.19
C MET A 174 -10.75 -2.71 -5.96
N THR A 175 -11.62 -1.71 -6.09
CA THR A 175 -12.01 -0.83 -5.00
C THR A 175 -12.84 -1.56 -3.94
N LEU A 176 -13.72 -2.48 -4.33
CA LEU A 176 -14.44 -3.33 -3.37
C LEU A 176 -13.48 -4.25 -2.60
N ALA A 177 -12.47 -4.82 -3.26
CA ALA A 177 -11.40 -5.56 -2.59
C ALA A 177 -10.62 -4.65 -1.62
N MET A 178 -10.32 -3.41 -2.01
CA MET A 178 -9.69 -2.42 -1.14
C MET A 178 -10.54 -2.12 0.10
N ILE A 179 -11.87 -1.98 -0.03
CA ILE A 179 -12.77 -1.79 1.12
C ILE A 179 -12.73 -3.00 2.06
N ALA A 180 -12.73 -4.21 1.55
CA ALA A 180 -12.59 -5.41 2.38
C ALA A 180 -11.27 -5.41 3.18
N VAL A 181 -10.16 -5.02 2.55
CA VAL A 181 -8.86 -4.92 3.21
C VAL A 181 -8.82 -3.81 4.25
N ILE A 182 -9.44 -2.64 3.99
CA ILE A 182 -9.46 -1.56 5.00
C ILE A 182 -10.33 -1.94 6.20
N VAL A 183 -11.44 -2.65 5.99
CA VAL A 183 -12.24 -3.19 7.09
C VAL A 183 -11.43 -4.18 7.91
N LEU A 184 -10.69 -5.09 7.27
CA LEU A 184 -9.77 -6.00 7.96
C LEU A 184 -8.71 -5.24 8.77
N SER A 185 -8.13 -4.17 8.20
CA SER A 185 -7.16 -3.32 8.87
C SER A 185 -7.75 -2.63 10.10
N VAL A 186 -8.95 -2.06 9.99
CA VAL A 186 -9.64 -1.41 11.11
C VAL A 186 -10.01 -2.41 12.20
N VAL A 187 -10.58 -3.57 11.84
CA VAL A 187 -10.93 -4.62 12.79
C VAL A 187 -9.70 -5.16 13.51
N SER A 188 -8.62 -5.47 12.79
CA SER A 188 -7.37 -5.93 13.41
C SER A 188 -6.75 -4.85 14.30
N GLY A 189 -6.76 -3.58 13.89
CA GLY A 189 -6.31 -2.46 14.72
C GLY A 189 -7.13 -2.29 16.01
N ALA A 190 -8.46 -2.39 15.91
CA ALA A 190 -9.34 -2.36 17.07
C ALA A 190 -9.09 -3.56 18.01
N THR A 191 -8.88 -4.75 17.44
CA THR A 191 -8.51 -5.96 18.22
C THR A 191 -7.20 -5.75 18.98
N LEU A 192 -6.17 -5.16 18.35
CA LEU A 192 -4.92 -4.81 19.01
C LEU A 192 -5.14 -3.83 20.17
N GLY A 193 -5.99 -2.82 19.99
CA GLY A 193 -6.26 -1.80 20.99
C GLY A 193 -7.15 -2.25 22.15
N HIS A 194 -7.97 -3.28 22.00
CA HIS A 194 -8.95 -3.68 23.01
C HIS A 194 -8.71 -5.06 23.63
N LEU A 195 -7.92 -5.92 22.99
CA LEU A 195 -7.69 -7.29 23.44
C LEU A 195 -6.22 -7.55 23.88
N GLY A 196 -5.52 -6.53 24.36
CA GLY A 196 -4.17 -6.67 24.91
C GLY A 196 -3.12 -7.06 23.84
N MET A 197 -3.23 -6.52 22.65
CA MET A 197 -2.26 -6.69 21.54
C MET A 197 -1.91 -8.15 21.18
N PRO A 198 -2.85 -9.00 20.76
CA PRO A 198 -2.59 -10.40 20.46
C PRO A 198 -1.48 -10.55 19.41
N ALA A 199 -0.52 -11.45 19.64
CA ALA A 199 0.69 -11.59 18.82
C ALA A 199 0.39 -11.89 17.33
N LEU A 200 -0.60 -12.72 17.03
CA LEU A 200 -0.99 -13.08 15.65
C LEU A 200 -1.70 -11.94 14.91
N VAL A 201 -2.33 -11.01 15.63
CA VAL A 201 -3.06 -9.90 15.02
C VAL A 201 -2.09 -8.80 14.54
N GLN A 202 -0.92 -8.66 15.17
CA GLN A 202 0.09 -7.67 14.78
C GLN A 202 0.55 -7.84 13.32
N PRO A 203 1.04 -9.02 12.87
CA PRO A 203 1.43 -9.21 11.48
C PRO A 203 0.23 -9.12 10.51
N THR A 204 -0.97 -9.53 10.94
CA THR A 204 -2.18 -9.41 10.12
C THR A 204 -2.53 -7.95 9.84
N HIS A 205 -2.46 -7.08 10.85
CA HIS A 205 -2.69 -5.63 10.70
C HIS A 205 -1.66 -4.99 9.76
N LEU A 206 -0.39 -5.35 9.92
CA LEU A 206 0.68 -4.87 9.04
C LEU A 206 0.50 -5.33 7.59
N LEU A 207 0.15 -6.61 7.38
CA LEU A 207 -0.14 -7.15 6.06
C LEU A 207 -1.32 -6.43 5.42
N ALA A 208 -2.42 -6.18 6.16
CA ALA A 208 -3.57 -5.45 5.67
C ALA A 208 -3.19 -4.03 5.22
N ALA A 209 -2.33 -3.32 5.96
CA ALA A 209 -1.84 -2.00 5.57
C ALA A 209 -1.02 -2.04 4.26
N ALA A 210 -0.15 -3.03 4.08
CA ALA A 210 0.63 -3.21 2.86
C ALA A 210 -0.27 -3.58 1.65
N LEU A 211 -1.28 -4.42 1.86
CA LEU A 211 -2.27 -4.78 0.83
C LEU A 211 -3.14 -3.58 0.44
N LEU A 212 -3.54 -2.75 1.41
CA LEU A 212 -4.29 -1.51 1.17
C LEU A 212 -3.50 -0.58 0.26
N PHE A 213 -2.24 -0.30 0.60
CA PHE A 213 -1.33 0.49 -0.24
C PHE A 213 -1.21 -0.12 -1.65
N GLY A 214 -1.00 -1.43 -1.74
CA GLY A 214 -0.84 -2.14 -3.02
C GLY A 214 -2.07 -2.02 -3.92
N LEU A 215 -3.28 -2.16 -3.36
CA LEU A 215 -4.54 -2.01 -4.11
C LEU A 215 -4.76 -0.56 -4.57
N GLN A 216 -4.51 0.43 -3.72
CA GLN A 216 -4.59 1.84 -4.09
C GLN A 216 -3.61 2.16 -5.23
N PHE A 217 -2.38 1.65 -5.15
CA PHE A 217 -1.37 1.83 -6.18
C PHE A 217 -1.79 1.17 -7.51
N LEU A 218 -2.35 -0.03 -7.47
CA LEU A 218 -2.86 -0.72 -8.67
C LEU A 218 -4.07 0.00 -9.28
N ILE A 219 -4.99 0.54 -8.47
CA ILE A 219 -6.11 1.37 -8.93
C ILE A 219 -5.56 2.61 -9.65
N TRP A 220 -4.54 3.26 -9.08
CA TRP A 220 -3.88 4.41 -9.70
C TRP A 220 -3.24 4.06 -11.04
N MET A 221 -2.49 2.95 -11.12
CA MET A 221 -1.85 2.50 -12.36
C MET A 221 -2.88 2.13 -13.43
N SER A 222 -3.94 1.42 -13.04
CA SER A 222 -5.02 1.03 -13.96
C SER A 222 -5.76 2.26 -14.51
N TYR A 223 -6.05 3.23 -13.65
CA TYR A 223 -6.62 4.51 -14.08
C TYR A 223 -5.70 5.24 -15.08
N ARG A 224 -4.40 5.34 -14.78
CA ARG A 224 -3.43 5.97 -15.69
C ARG A 224 -3.41 5.32 -17.06
N HIS A 225 -3.26 4.00 -17.11
CA HIS A 225 -3.20 3.28 -18.37
C HIS A 225 -4.49 3.41 -19.18
N ALA A 226 -5.65 3.35 -18.52
CA ALA A 226 -6.94 3.54 -19.19
C ALA A 226 -7.11 4.98 -19.72
N ARG A 227 -6.73 5.99 -18.96
CA ARG A 227 -6.76 7.39 -19.37
C ARG A 227 -5.85 7.66 -20.56
N ASP A 228 -4.61 7.17 -20.50
CA ASP A 228 -3.62 7.40 -21.55
C ASP A 228 -4.01 6.68 -22.86
N ALA A 229 -4.66 5.51 -22.79
CA ALA A 229 -5.24 4.83 -23.95
C ALA A 229 -6.41 5.61 -24.57
N ASN A 230 -7.30 6.17 -23.74
CA ASN A 230 -8.42 7.00 -24.24
C ASN A 230 -7.93 8.30 -24.90
N ALA A 231 -6.84 8.89 -24.40
CA ALA A 231 -6.25 10.09 -25.00
C ALA A 231 -5.58 9.82 -26.37
N SER A 232 -5.07 8.60 -26.58
CA SER A 232 -4.42 8.21 -27.86
C SER A 232 -5.42 7.77 -28.93
N HIS A 233 -6.67 7.47 -28.56
CA HIS A 233 -7.76 7.15 -29.48
C HIS A 233 -8.98 8.04 -29.18
N PRO A 234 -8.92 9.36 -29.46
CA PRO A 234 -10.14 10.16 -29.39
C PRO A 234 -11.15 9.53 -30.35
N SER A 235 -12.34 9.18 -29.83
CA SER A 235 -13.45 8.70 -30.63
C SER A 235 -13.58 9.64 -31.85
N MET A 236 -13.42 9.13 -33.07
CA MET A 236 -13.81 9.87 -34.27
C MET A 236 -15.31 10.16 -34.11
N GLU A 237 -15.64 11.39 -33.76
CA GLU A 237 -17.00 11.88 -33.90
C GLU A 237 -17.35 11.70 -35.36
N ILE A 238 -18.23 10.74 -35.67
CA ILE A 238 -18.86 10.62 -36.96
C ILE A 238 -19.69 11.88 -37.08
N PRO A 239 -19.37 12.80 -38.05
CA PRO A 239 -20.22 13.97 -38.26
C PRO A 239 -21.59 13.46 -38.72
N ALA A 240 -22.63 13.95 -38.08
CA ALA A 240 -24.03 13.66 -38.40
C ALA A 240 -24.42 14.22 -39.76
#